data_ea3eab143b726f7e8980ece648ef849c
#
_entry.id   ea3eab143b726f7e8980ece648ef849c
#
_cell.length_a   1.000
_cell.length_b   1.000
_cell.length_c   1.000
_cell.angle_alpha   90.00
_cell.angle_beta   90.00
_cell.angle_gamma   90.00
#
_symmetry.space_group_name_H-M   'P 1'
#
loop_
_entity.id
_entity.type
_entity.pdbx_description
1 polymer ?
#
loop_
_entity_poly.entity_id
_entity_poly.type
_entity_poly.pdbx_seq_one_letter_code
_entity_poly.pdbx_strand_id
1 'polypeptide(L)'
;ASVYKKLPSPLKNGVSNSIENLSNLVTIPNNLLQGNFAEAGVNTGRLIVNTTVGVLGLFDAATALGMSEYEKEDYGQSLAKAGVGPGCYVVLPILGPSTARDTVASVTNFLGGDAWYNVTVRNDTHYFTDIDYYSSKLTGGVDYREKNYDSIENLKENSIDFYASVKSLYLQDRQQKIANTKMIT
;
A
#
# COMPACT_ATOMS: atom_id res chain seq x y z
N ALA A 1 7.84 3.26 15.58
CA ALA A 1 8.46 4.18 14.62
C ALA A 1 9.82 4.71 15.09
N SER A 2 9.95 5.27 16.31
CA SER A 2 11.20 5.85 16.79
C SER A 2 12.39 4.87 16.88
N VAL A 3 12.14 3.61 17.22
CA VAL A 3 13.16 2.54 17.21
C VAL A 3 13.53 2.15 15.78
N TYR A 4 12.53 2.00 14.92
CA TYR A 4 12.71 1.66 13.49
C TYR A 4 13.52 2.75 12.76
N LYS A 5 13.33 4.03 13.10
CA LYS A 5 14.09 5.17 12.56
C LYS A 5 15.61 5.03 12.79
N LYS A 6 16.05 4.30 13.82
CA LYS A 6 17.48 4.07 14.14
C LYS A 6 18.13 2.95 13.33
N LEU A 7 17.36 2.18 12.56
CA LEU A 7 17.92 1.14 11.71
C LEU A 7 18.73 1.74 10.56
N PRO A 8 19.81 1.08 10.11
CA PRO A 8 20.58 1.50 8.94
C PRO A 8 19.69 1.59 7.69
N SER A 9 19.90 2.63 6.87
CA SER A 9 19.11 2.87 5.67
C SER A 9 19.00 1.67 4.72
N PRO A 10 20.05 0.86 4.48
CA PRO A 10 19.94 -0.31 3.62
C PRO A 10 18.94 -1.35 4.12
N LEU A 11 18.87 -1.55 5.44
CA LEU A 11 17.91 -2.49 6.04
C LEU A 11 16.46 -1.97 5.92
N LYS A 12 16.25 -0.68 6.19
CA LYS A 12 14.93 -0.05 6.00
C LYS A 12 14.47 -0.14 4.55
N ASN A 13 15.34 0.20 3.62
CA ASN A 13 15.04 0.14 2.19
C ASN A 13 14.71 -1.29 1.75
N GLY A 14 15.46 -2.29 2.19
CA GLY A 14 15.18 -3.69 1.87
C GLY A 14 13.82 -4.16 2.39
N VAL A 15 13.47 -3.80 3.64
CA VAL A 15 12.15 -4.10 4.22
C VAL A 15 11.05 -3.38 3.43
N SER A 16 11.22 -2.10 3.15
CA SER A 16 10.26 -1.31 2.38
C SER A 16 10.04 -1.90 0.99
N ASN A 17 11.11 -2.19 0.26
CA ASN A 17 11.04 -2.79 -1.08
C ASN A 17 10.31 -4.14 -1.07
N SER A 18 10.58 -4.99 -0.07
CA SER A 18 9.90 -6.28 0.06
C SER A 18 8.40 -6.12 0.31
N ILE A 19 7.99 -5.18 1.17
CA ILE A 19 6.59 -4.87 1.44
C ILE A 19 5.91 -4.32 0.19
N GLU A 20 6.57 -3.41 -0.52
CA GLU A 20 6.07 -2.84 -1.78
C GLU A 20 5.95 -3.90 -2.87
N ASN A 21 6.90 -4.83 -2.94
CA ASN A 21 6.82 -5.96 -3.86
C ASN A 21 5.63 -6.86 -3.56
N LEU A 22 5.40 -7.21 -2.28
CA LEU A 22 4.24 -7.99 -1.84
C LEU A 22 2.92 -7.26 -2.09
N SER A 23 2.89 -5.94 -2.00
CA SER A 23 1.69 -5.14 -2.28
C SER A 23 1.21 -5.27 -3.73
N ASN A 24 2.08 -5.66 -4.67
CA ASN A 24 1.69 -5.93 -6.04
C ASN A 24 0.68 -7.09 -6.15
N LEU A 25 0.68 -8.04 -5.21
CA LEU A 25 -0.33 -9.10 -5.17
C LEU A 25 -1.75 -8.57 -4.93
N VAL A 26 -1.90 -7.40 -4.33
CA VAL A 26 -3.18 -6.69 -4.20
C VAL A 26 -3.39 -5.72 -5.36
N THR A 27 -2.33 -5.02 -5.79
CA THR A 27 -2.40 -4.02 -6.87
C THR A 27 -2.78 -4.65 -8.20
N ILE A 28 -2.18 -5.78 -8.59
CA ILE A 28 -2.43 -6.43 -9.89
C ILE A 28 -3.91 -6.80 -10.10
N PRO A 29 -4.58 -7.51 -9.16
CA PRO A 29 -6.02 -7.78 -9.30
C PRO A 29 -6.85 -6.49 -9.39
N ASN A 30 -6.49 -5.45 -8.63
CA ASN A 30 -7.19 -4.17 -8.68
C ASN A 30 -6.99 -3.43 -10.01
N ASN A 31 -5.78 -3.45 -10.59
CA ASN A 31 -5.57 -2.95 -11.96
C ASN A 31 -6.49 -3.68 -12.96
N LEU A 32 -6.60 -5.01 -12.86
CA LEU A 32 -7.48 -5.80 -13.74
C LEU A 32 -8.95 -5.43 -13.54
N LEU A 33 -9.42 -5.32 -12.30
CA LEU A 33 -10.81 -4.92 -11.97
C LEU A 33 -11.14 -3.51 -12.49
N GLN A 34 -10.15 -2.65 -12.60
CA GLN A 34 -10.28 -1.28 -13.09
C GLN A 34 -10.10 -1.17 -14.61
N GLY A 35 -9.77 -2.27 -15.30
CA GLY A 35 -9.50 -2.28 -16.74
C GLY A 35 -8.11 -1.77 -17.15
N ASN A 36 -7.19 -1.57 -16.19
CA ASN A 36 -5.83 -1.08 -16.41
C ASN A 36 -4.87 -2.25 -16.74
N PHE A 37 -5.11 -2.94 -17.84
CA PHE A 37 -4.37 -4.15 -18.22
C PHE A 37 -2.88 -3.89 -18.45
N ALA A 38 -2.51 -2.73 -18.98
CA ALA A 38 -1.11 -2.36 -19.20
C ALA A 38 -0.35 -2.23 -17.88
N GLU A 39 -0.94 -1.55 -16.90
CA GLU A 39 -0.36 -1.41 -15.56
C GLU A 39 -0.31 -2.75 -14.83
N ALA A 40 -1.36 -3.58 -14.95
CA ALA A 40 -1.36 -4.94 -14.42
C ALA A 40 -0.18 -5.77 -14.98
N GLY A 41 0.08 -5.66 -16.29
CA GLY A 41 1.20 -6.34 -16.94
C GLY A 41 2.56 -5.87 -16.43
N VAL A 42 2.75 -4.56 -16.32
CA VAL A 42 4.00 -3.99 -15.79
C VAL A 42 4.20 -4.38 -14.32
N ASN A 43 3.17 -4.25 -13.47
CA ASN A 43 3.25 -4.62 -12.06
C ASN A 43 3.51 -6.14 -11.87
N THR A 44 2.98 -6.99 -12.76
CA THR A 44 3.32 -8.43 -12.78
C THR A 44 4.79 -8.64 -13.13
N GLY A 45 5.30 -7.96 -14.15
CA GLY A 45 6.72 -8.01 -14.50
C GLY A 45 7.62 -7.55 -13.36
N ARG A 46 7.28 -6.43 -12.71
CA ARG A 46 8.01 -5.92 -11.53
C ARG A 46 8.01 -6.94 -10.39
N LEU A 47 6.86 -7.55 -10.08
CA LEU A 47 6.76 -8.59 -9.06
C LEU A 47 7.71 -9.76 -9.35
N ILE A 48 7.73 -10.26 -10.58
CA ILE A 48 8.61 -11.38 -10.98
C ILE A 48 10.09 -10.96 -10.87
N VAL A 49 10.47 -9.83 -11.46
CA VAL A 49 11.86 -9.35 -11.46
C VAL A 49 12.35 -9.09 -10.04
N ASN A 50 11.57 -8.40 -9.21
CA ASN A 50 11.97 -8.09 -7.85
C ASN A 50 12.01 -9.35 -6.96
N THR A 51 11.15 -10.32 -7.22
CA THR A 51 11.16 -11.58 -6.45
C THR A 51 12.36 -12.46 -6.83
N THR A 52 12.74 -12.51 -8.11
CA THR A 52 13.81 -13.36 -8.61
C THR A 52 15.18 -12.67 -8.54
N VAL A 53 15.36 -11.59 -9.29
CA VAL A 53 16.63 -10.83 -9.37
C VAL A 53 16.82 -9.97 -8.12
N GLY A 54 15.75 -9.40 -7.58
CA GLY A 54 15.76 -8.54 -6.39
C GLY A 54 15.78 -9.29 -5.07
N VAL A 55 16.00 -10.61 -5.08
CA VAL A 55 16.09 -11.47 -3.87
C VAL A 55 14.86 -11.29 -2.96
N LEU A 56 13.72 -11.83 -3.40
CA LEU A 56 12.42 -11.73 -2.71
C LEU A 56 11.93 -10.28 -2.48
N GLY A 57 12.38 -9.36 -3.34
CA GLY A 57 11.99 -7.96 -3.28
C GLY A 57 12.84 -7.10 -2.32
N LEU A 58 13.93 -7.62 -1.76
CA LEU A 58 14.85 -6.81 -0.95
C LEU A 58 15.48 -5.67 -1.77
N PHE A 59 15.70 -5.91 -3.06
CA PHE A 59 16.22 -4.92 -4.01
C PHE A 59 15.17 -4.64 -5.09
N ASP A 60 14.96 -3.38 -5.41
CA ASP A 60 14.11 -2.98 -6.54
C ASP A 60 14.89 -3.10 -7.87
N ALA A 61 15.08 -4.34 -8.30
CA ALA A 61 15.75 -4.65 -9.54
C ALA A 61 14.94 -4.17 -10.77
N ALA A 62 13.62 -4.15 -10.66
CA ALA A 62 12.75 -3.68 -11.74
C ALA A 62 12.98 -2.21 -12.07
N THR A 63 13.10 -1.34 -11.08
CA THR A 63 13.45 0.07 -11.28
C THR A 63 14.88 0.22 -11.84
N ALA A 64 15.82 -0.57 -11.32
CA ALA A 64 17.19 -0.57 -11.85
C ALA A 64 17.27 -0.99 -13.33
N LEU A 65 16.34 -1.80 -13.81
CA LEU A 65 16.18 -2.20 -15.21
C LEU A 65 15.35 -1.20 -16.03
N GLY A 66 14.92 -0.08 -15.47
CA GLY A 66 14.14 0.96 -16.15
C GLY A 66 12.67 0.62 -16.35
N MET A 67 12.11 -0.31 -15.59
CA MET A 67 10.67 -0.60 -15.64
C MET A 67 9.88 0.55 -15.01
N SER A 68 8.79 0.95 -15.66
CA SER A 68 7.90 1.98 -15.11
C SER A 68 7.33 1.56 -13.75
N GLU A 69 7.14 2.54 -12.88
CA GLU A 69 6.47 2.37 -11.61
C GLU A 69 5.09 3.04 -11.65
N TYR A 70 4.09 2.36 -11.13
CA TYR A 70 2.72 2.84 -11.04
C TYR A 70 2.26 2.87 -9.59
N GLU A 71 1.32 3.76 -9.30
CA GLU A 71 0.67 3.86 -8.00
C GLU A 71 0.07 2.51 -7.58
N LYS A 72 0.12 2.25 -6.29
CA LYS A 72 -0.48 1.04 -5.72
C LYS A 72 -2.00 1.16 -5.69
N GLU A 73 -2.65 0.13 -6.18
CA GLU A 73 -4.10 0.05 -6.24
C GLU A 73 -4.67 -0.79 -5.09
N ASP A 74 -5.86 -0.41 -4.65
CA ASP A 74 -6.59 -1.11 -3.60
C ASP A 74 -8.08 -1.26 -3.94
N TYR A 75 -8.78 -2.10 -3.18
CA TYR A 75 -10.20 -2.36 -3.40
C TYR A 75 -11.09 -1.12 -3.21
N GLY A 76 -10.69 -0.14 -2.36
CA GLY A 76 -11.41 1.12 -2.20
C GLY A 76 -11.36 1.97 -3.47
N GLN A 77 -10.23 1.97 -4.17
CA GLN A 77 -10.09 2.62 -5.48
C GLN A 77 -10.92 1.91 -6.55
N SER A 78 -10.89 0.58 -6.57
CA SER A 78 -11.70 -0.21 -7.50
C SER A 78 -13.19 0.01 -7.29
N LEU A 79 -13.67 0.07 -6.04
CA LEU A 79 -15.06 0.43 -5.72
C LEU A 79 -15.39 1.86 -6.15
N ALA A 80 -14.47 2.81 -6.00
CA ALA A 80 -14.68 4.18 -6.45
C ALA A 80 -14.85 4.26 -7.97
N LYS A 81 -14.01 3.55 -8.72
CA LYS A 81 -14.14 3.47 -10.19
C LYS A 81 -15.43 2.77 -10.64
N ALA A 82 -15.93 1.85 -9.84
CA ALA A 82 -17.25 1.24 -10.04
C ALA A 82 -18.42 2.17 -9.64
N GLY A 83 -18.15 3.42 -9.22
CA GLY A 83 -19.18 4.42 -8.91
C GLY A 83 -19.61 4.45 -7.44
N VAL A 84 -18.94 3.70 -6.55
CA VAL A 84 -19.25 3.74 -5.11
C VAL A 84 -18.66 5.01 -4.50
N GLY A 85 -19.51 5.88 -3.98
CA GLY A 85 -19.10 7.11 -3.31
C GLY A 85 -18.31 6.85 -2.02
N PRO A 86 -17.55 7.85 -1.51
CA PRO A 86 -16.71 7.68 -0.32
C PRO A 86 -17.52 7.44 0.97
N GLY A 87 -18.76 7.93 1.02
CA GLY A 87 -19.54 7.96 2.25
C GLY A 87 -18.96 8.92 3.29
N CYS A 88 -19.21 8.67 4.57
CA CYS A 88 -18.68 9.51 5.64
C CYS A 88 -17.17 9.29 5.83
N TYR A 89 -16.49 10.37 6.21
CA TYR A 89 -15.11 10.28 6.69
C TYR A 89 -15.08 9.72 8.10
N VAL A 90 -14.19 8.77 8.33
CA VAL A 90 -14.00 8.11 9.63
C VAL A 90 -12.52 8.07 9.99
N VAL A 91 -12.22 8.00 11.28
CA VAL A 91 -10.86 7.76 11.76
C VAL A 91 -10.85 6.42 12.49
N LEU A 92 -10.14 5.46 11.93
CA LEU A 92 -10.05 4.12 12.49
C LEU A 92 -8.93 4.06 13.51
N PRO A 93 -9.15 3.39 14.67
CA PRO A 93 -8.07 3.12 15.60
C PRO A 93 -6.92 2.39 14.90
N ILE A 94 -5.70 2.80 15.16
CA ILE A 94 -4.45 2.25 14.58
C ILE A 94 -4.29 2.53 13.08
N LEU A 95 -5.35 2.37 12.26
CA LEU A 95 -5.30 2.52 10.81
C LEU A 95 -5.37 3.99 10.34
N GLY A 96 -5.90 4.89 11.19
CA GLY A 96 -5.96 6.33 10.90
C GLY A 96 -7.12 6.75 10.01
N PRO A 97 -6.94 7.81 9.19
CA PRO A 97 -7.99 8.37 8.36
C PRO A 97 -8.49 7.40 7.29
N SER A 98 -9.81 7.40 7.08
CA SER A 98 -10.47 6.53 6.10
C SER A 98 -11.82 7.14 5.67
N THR A 99 -12.49 6.48 4.73
CA THR A 99 -13.90 6.72 4.39
C THR A 99 -14.70 5.44 4.63
N ALA A 100 -16.03 5.54 4.66
CA ALA A 100 -16.89 4.36 4.82
C ALA A 100 -16.60 3.32 3.72
N ARG A 101 -16.47 3.74 2.46
CA ARG A 101 -16.08 2.86 1.34
C ARG A 101 -14.74 2.18 1.57
N ASP A 102 -13.71 2.97 1.88
CA ASP A 102 -12.35 2.47 2.04
C ASP A 102 -12.21 1.57 3.28
N THR A 103 -13.01 1.85 4.32
CA THR A 103 -13.12 0.99 5.50
C THR A 103 -13.70 -0.37 5.15
N VAL A 104 -14.82 -0.41 4.43
CA VAL A 104 -15.43 -1.67 3.97
C VAL A 104 -14.46 -2.45 3.10
N ALA A 105 -13.79 -1.80 2.16
CA ALA A 105 -12.77 -2.41 1.32
C ALA A 105 -11.61 -3.00 2.13
N SER A 106 -11.12 -2.29 3.14
CA SER A 106 -10.05 -2.74 4.02
C SER A 106 -10.49 -3.93 4.89
N VAL A 107 -11.70 -3.87 5.46
CA VAL A 107 -12.25 -4.98 6.25
C VAL A 107 -12.43 -6.22 5.38
N THR A 108 -12.96 -6.08 4.17
CA THR A 108 -13.10 -7.20 3.22
C THR A 108 -11.75 -7.82 2.89
N ASN A 109 -10.73 -6.97 2.69
CA ASN A 109 -9.37 -7.43 2.47
C ASN A 109 -8.84 -8.26 3.65
N PHE A 110 -9.03 -7.79 4.88
CA PHE A 110 -8.64 -8.50 6.10
C PHE A 110 -9.41 -9.81 6.33
N LEU A 111 -10.69 -9.87 5.96
CA LEU A 111 -11.55 -11.04 6.14
C LEU A 111 -11.36 -12.14 5.07
N GLY A 112 -10.31 -12.06 4.28
CA GLY A 112 -9.96 -13.09 3.31
C GLY A 112 -10.00 -12.63 1.84
N GLY A 113 -10.21 -11.33 1.59
CA GLY A 113 -10.11 -10.74 0.25
C GLY A 113 -8.67 -10.44 -0.19
N ASP A 114 -7.70 -10.59 0.70
CA ASP A 114 -6.29 -10.32 0.38
C ASP A 114 -5.72 -11.41 -0.53
N ALA A 115 -5.37 -11.00 -1.75
CA ALA A 115 -4.81 -11.91 -2.74
C ALA A 115 -3.47 -12.50 -2.26
N TRP A 116 -2.66 -11.75 -1.53
CA TRP A 116 -1.42 -12.27 -0.97
C TRP A 116 -1.71 -13.38 0.05
N TYR A 117 -2.62 -13.12 1.01
CA TYR A 117 -3.01 -14.13 1.99
C TYR A 117 -3.53 -15.41 1.32
N ASN A 118 -4.42 -15.24 0.35
CA ASN A 118 -5.03 -16.38 -0.35
C ASN A 118 -4.01 -17.18 -1.17
N VAL A 119 -3.07 -16.52 -1.84
CA VAL A 119 -2.09 -17.18 -2.70
C VAL A 119 -0.98 -17.85 -1.89
N THR A 120 -0.55 -17.24 -0.78
CA THR A 120 0.65 -17.69 -0.07
C THR A 120 0.37 -18.44 1.22
N VAL A 121 -0.67 -18.07 1.97
CA VAL A 121 -0.98 -18.66 3.28
C VAL A 121 -2.09 -19.71 3.15
N ARG A 122 -3.24 -19.30 2.59
CA ARG A 122 -4.44 -20.15 2.56
C ARG A 122 -4.32 -21.38 1.67
N ASN A 123 -3.55 -21.31 0.59
CA ASN A 123 -3.35 -22.44 -0.33
C ASN A 123 -2.31 -23.46 0.17
N ASP A 124 -1.95 -23.39 1.45
CA ASP A 124 -1.03 -24.35 2.10
C ASP A 124 0.29 -24.55 1.33
N THR A 125 0.81 -23.42 0.84
CA THR A 125 2.06 -23.41 0.07
C THR A 125 3.29 -23.70 0.94
N HIS A 126 3.13 -23.76 2.28
CA HIS A 126 4.15 -23.93 3.32
C HIS A 126 5.26 -22.87 3.33
N TYR A 127 5.16 -21.84 2.47
CA TYR A 127 6.17 -20.77 2.40
C TYR A 127 5.95 -19.66 3.41
N PHE A 128 4.69 -19.35 3.76
CA PHE A 128 4.31 -18.31 4.68
C PHE A 128 3.21 -18.75 5.63
N THR A 129 3.25 -18.23 6.85
CA THR A 129 2.26 -18.49 7.91
C THR A 129 1.39 -17.25 8.15
N ASP A 130 0.31 -17.41 8.93
CA ASP A 130 -0.50 -16.29 9.41
C ASP A 130 0.35 -15.23 10.11
N ILE A 131 1.34 -15.66 10.89
CA ILE A 131 2.25 -14.75 11.61
C ILE A 131 3.06 -13.91 10.64
N ASP A 132 3.55 -14.49 9.56
CA ASP A 132 4.32 -13.77 8.53
C ASP A 132 3.45 -12.72 7.85
N TYR A 133 2.20 -13.07 7.54
CA TYR A 133 1.24 -12.14 6.94
C TYR A 133 0.96 -10.95 7.87
N TYR A 134 0.52 -11.20 9.10
CA TYR A 134 0.19 -10.12 10.03
C TYR A 134 1.41 -9.28 10.43
N SER A 135 2.58 -9.91 10.62
CA SER A 135 3.81 -9.19 10.93
C SER A 135 4.25 -8.26 9.78
N SER A 136 4.08 -8.67 8.54
CA SER A 136 4.38 -7.82 7.38
C SER A 136 3.43 -6.62 7.29
N LYS A 137 2.13 -6.81 7.56
CA LYS A 137 1.15 -5.70 7.61
C LYS A 137 1.49 -4.70 8.72
N LEU A 138 1.87 -5.19 9.91
CA LEU A 138 2.33 -4.34 11.01
C LEU A 138 3.62 -3.60 10.66
N THR A 139 4.59 -4.29 10.07
CA THR A 139 5.85 -3.69 9.65
C THR A 139 5.63 -2.63 8.58
N GLY A 140 4.74 -2.89 7.61
CA GLY A 140 4.35 -1.91 6.61
C GLY A 140 3.72 -0.65 7.21
N GLY A 141 2.86 -0.81 8.22
CA GLY A 141 2.31 0.33 8.96
C GLY A 141 3.37 1.14 9.71
N VAL A 142 4.36 0.48 10.29
CA VAL A 142 5.49 1.14 10.98
C VAL A 142 6.40 1.87 9.98
N ASP A 143 6.71 1.25 8.84
CA ASP A 143 7.49 1.84 7.76
C ASP A 143 6.79 3.08 7.18
N TYR A 144 5.50 2.97 6.87
CA TYR A 144 4.71 4.11 6.42
C TYR A 144 4.70 5.26 7.43
N ARG A 145 4.52 4.96 8.72
CA ARG A 145 4.56 5.96 9.79
C ARG A 145 5.93 6.61 9.93
N GLU A 146 7.00 5.86 9.72
CA GLU A 146 8.37 6.40 9.76
C GLU A 146 8.64 7.33 8.59
N LYS A 147 8.30 6.91 7.37
CA LYS A 147 8.46 7.72 6.16
C LYS A 147 7.70 9.07 6.25
N ASN A 148 6.55 9.07 6.89
CA ASN A 148 5.70 10.27 7.02
C ASN A 148 5.85 10.97 8.39
N TYR A 149 6.79 10.55 9.23
CA TYR A 149 6.90 11.04 10.60
C TYR A 149 7.04 12.57 10.66
N ASP A 150 8.03 13.11 9.96
CA ASP A 150 8.31 14.55 10.01
C ASP A 150 7.16 15.39 9.38
N SER A 151 6.51 14.88 8.34
CA SER A 151 5.34 15.52 7.73
C SER A 151 4.15 15.56 8.68
N ILE A 152 3.90 14.49 9.43
CA ILE A 152 2.81 14.42 10.39
C ILE A 152 3.07 15.33 11.60
N GLU A 153 4.31 15.35 12.13
CA GLU A 153 4.66 16.24 13.24
C GLU A 153 4.58 17.71 12.80
N ASN A 154 5.10 18.07 11.63
CA ASN A 154 4.98 19.41 11.06
C ASN A 154 3.52 19.84 10.90
N LEU A 155 2.66 18.93 10.42
CA LEU A 155 1.23 19.20 10.30
C LEU A 155 0.58 19.42 11.66
N LYS A 156 0.97 18.63 12.67
CA LYS A 156 0.45 18.74 14.03
C LYS A 156 0.87 20.05 14.70
N GLU A 157 2.09 20.52 14.48
CA GLU A 157 2.62 21.74 15.08
C GLU A 157 2.13 23.01 14.39
N ASN A 158 1.92 22.97 13.06
CA ASN A 158 1.67 24.16 12.26
C ASN A 158 0.21 24.30 11.78
N SER A 159 -0.66 23.31 11.99
CA SER A 159 -2.06 23.43 11.62
C SER A 159 -2.90 24.06 12.72
N ILE A 160 -3.81 24.97 12.33
CA ILE A 160 -4.81 25.56 13.23
C ILE A 160 -5.79 24.49 13.71
N ASP A 161 -6.18 23.58 12.81
CA ASP A 161 -7.03 22.43 13.08
C ASP A 161 -6.40 21.18 12.45
N PHE A 162 -5.78 20.38 13.28
CA PHE A 162 -5.11 19.15 12.85
C PHE A 162 -6.08 18.14 12.22
N TYR A 163 -7.30 18.00 12.78
CA TYR A 163 -8.29 17.06 12.24
C TYR A 163 -8.74 17.49 10.83
N ALA A 164 -9.09 18.76 10.65
CA ALA A 164 -9.52 19.29 9.36
C ALA A 164 -8.41 19.18 8.32
N SER A 165 -7.16 19.42 8.70
CA SER A 165 -6.00 19.32 7.84
C SER A 165 -5.76 17.89 7.40
N VAL A 166 -5.74 16.92 8.32
CA VAL A 166 -5.58 15.48 8.02
C VAL A 166 -6.71 14.98 7.14
N LYS A 167 -7.96 15.35 7.44
CA LYS A 167 -9.13 14.99 6.63
C LYS A 167 -9.00 15.51 5.20
N SER A 168 -8.62 16.77 5.03
CA SER A 168 -8.46 17.39 3.72
C SER A 168 -7.37 16.70 2.90
N LEU A 169 -6.20 16.47 3.49
CA LEU A 169 -5.08 15.79 2.83
C LEU A 169 -5.45 14.38 2.42
N TYR A 170 -6.09 13.61 3.32
CA TYR A 170 -6.52 12.25 3.01
C TYR A 170 -7.50 12.22 1.83
N LEU A 171 -8.52 13.09 1.82
CA LEU A 171 -9.51 13.11 0.75
C LEU A 171 -8.90 13.52 -0.59
N GLN A 172 -7.96 14.48 -0.59
CA GLN A 172 -7.25 14.89 -1.80
C GLN A 172 -6.35 13.77 -2.35
N ASP A 173 -5.55 13.13 -1.50
CA ASP A 173 -4.71 11.99 -1.88
C ASP A 173 -5.56 10.85 -2.47
N ARG A 174 -6.69 10.53 -1.83
CA ARG A 174 -7.61 9.51 -2.35
C ARG A 174 -8.21 9.86 -3.72
N GLN A 175 -8.56 11.13 -3.92
CA GLN A 175 -9.07 11.58 -5.22
C GLN A 175 -8.01 11.46 -6.32
N GLN A 176 -6.76 11.83 -6.04
CA GLN A 176 -5.65 11.68 -6.98
C GLN A 176 -5.42 10.21 -7.34
N LYS A 177 -5.38 9.32 -6.36
CA LYS A 177 -5.22 7.88 -6.57
C LYS A 177 -6.37 7.27 -7.39
N ILE A 178 -7.62 7.63 -7.10
CA ILE A 178 -8.78 7.16 -7.87
C ILE A 178 -8.75 7.67 -9.31
N ALA A 179 -8.27 8.88 -9.53
CA ALA A 179 -8.12 9.45 -10.87
C ALA A 179 -6.98 8.81 -11.68
N ASN A 180 -6.14 7.96 -11.07
CA ASN A 180 -4.89 7.44 -11.63
C ASN A 180 -4.04 8.55 -12.24
N THR A 181 -4.00 9.68 -11.55
CA THR A 181 -3.14 10.78 -12.00
C THR A 181 -1.71 10.36 -11.68
N LYS A 182 -0.99 9.88 -12.75
CA LYS A 182 0.38 9.50 -12.68
C LYS A 182 1.24 10.38 -11.89
N MET A 183 2.12 9.90 -11.21
CA MET A 183 3.07 9.66 -10.94
C MET A 183 4.17 10.18 -10.76
N ILE A 184 4.74 9.97 -10.31
CA ILE A 184 6.01 10.21 -9.67
C ILE A 184 7.08 9.96 -10.65
N THR A 185 7.63 10.96 -11.12
CA THR A 185 8.98 10.98 -11.65
C THR A 185 9.90 11.62 -10.65
#